data_302067b5854e18ebe914f3bca97c8a63
#
_entry.id   302067b5854e18ebe914f3bca97c8a63
#
_cell.length_a   1.000
_cell.length_b   1.000
_cell.length_c   1.000
_cell.angle_alpha   90.00
_cell.angle_beta   90.00
_cell.angle_gamma   90.00
#
_symmetry.space_group_name_H-M   'P 1'
#
loop_
_entity.id
_entity.type
_entity.pdbx_description
1 polymer ?
#
loop_
_entity_poly.entity_id
_entity_poly.type
_entity_poly.pdbx_seq_one_letter_code
_entity_poly.pdbx_strand_id
1 'polypeptide(L)'
;MNSTEQKIDLLSLELPSIEQFFAELGEPRYRARQLFSAMHRGTSLEAITNISKATKEKITARAYYGFPSIKRKLVSAIDGTVKYLFELADGNCVESVIMRYEHGITICISSQVGCRMGCRFCASTIDGRVRDLAPSELLGQVIAATTDLGERISNIVMMGIGEPLDNYDNVITFLRLVGHPDGLNIGYRHISLSDRKSTRLNSSHHA
;
A
#
# COMPACT_ATOMS: atom_id res chain seq x y z
N MET A 1 -32.30 14.16 4.48
CA MET A 1 -31.00 14.24 3.78
C MET A 1 -30.06 13.32 4.52
N ASN A 2 -29.93 12.06 4.07
CA ASN A 2 -28.95 11.12 4.64
C ASN A 2 -27.57 11.51 4.13
N SER A 3 -26.80 12.22 4.91
CA SER A 3 -25.33 12.26 4.72
C SER A 3 -24.82 10.85 5.02
N THR A 4 -24.51 10.10 3.98
CA THR A 4 -23.73 8.87 4.10
C THR A 4 -22.36 9.32 4.63
N GLU A 5 -22.18 9.28 5.95
CA GLU A 5 -20.87 9.55 6.54
C GLU A 5 -19.86 8.60 5.88
N GLN A 6 -18.90 9.17 5.18
CA GLN A 6 -17.87 8.40 4.50
C GLN A 6 -17.05 7.66 5.56
N LYS A 7 -17.07 6.33 5.54
CA LYS A 7 -16.33 5.51 6.51
C LYS A 7 -14.84 5.79 6.43
N ILE A 8 -14.21 5.80 7.58
CA ILE A 8 -12.77 6.03 7.72
C ILE A 8 -11.99 4.81 7.21
N ASP A 9 -11.02 5.03 6.33
CA ASP A 9 -10.07 3.99 5.90
C ASP A 9 -8.93 3.85 6.92
N LEU A 10 -9.03 2.83 7.77
CA LEU A 10 -8.07 2.61 8.87
C LEU A 10 -6.66 2.25 8.40
N LEU A 11 -6.54 1.58 7.25
CA LEU A 11 -5.24 1.16 6.73
C LEU A 11 -4.43 2.35 6.17
N SER A 12 -5.10 3.49 5.90
CA SER A 12 -4.45 4.76 5.53
C SER A 12 -4.02 5.60 6.72
N LEU A 13 -4.33 5.20 7.96
CA LEU A 13 -4.06 5.98 9.16
C LEU A 13 -2.78 5.54 9.87
N GLU A 14 -2.00 6.52 10.33
CA GLU A 14 -0.91 6.31 11.28
C GLU A 14 -1.46 5.89 12.66
N LEU A 15 -0.66 5.19 13.46
CA LEU A 15 -1.07 4.65 14.76
C LEU A 15 -1.69 5.70 15.71
N PRO A 16 -1.15 6.94 15.84
CA PRO A 16 -1.79 7.96 16.69
C PRO A 16 -3.23 8.29 16.30
N SER A 17 -3.53 8.32 15.00
CA SER A 17 -4.89 8.58 14.50
C SER A 17 -5.83 7.41 14.79
N ILE A 18 -5.33 6.18 14.74
CA ILE A 18 -6.11 4.99 15.14
C ILE A 18 -6.34 4.99 16.66
N GLU A 19 -5.35 5.41 17.46
CA GLU A 19 -5.51 5.57 18.92
C GLU A 19 -6.60 6.60 19.25
N GLN A 20 -6.65 7.71 18.52
CA GLN A 20 -7.70 8.71 18.68
C GLN A 20 -9.06 8.14 18.29
N PHE A 21 -9.17 7.44 17.17
CA PHE A 21 -10.39 6.76 16.75
C PHE A 21 -10.91 5.78 17.80
N PHE A 22 -10.03 4.98 18.43
CA PHE A 22 -10.41 4.07 19.51
C PHE A 22 -10.86 4.82 20.78
N ALA A 23 -10.23 5.94 21.11
CA ALA A 23 -10.67 6.79 22.22
C ALA A 23 -12.10 7.33 22.01
N GLU A 24 -12.44 7.73 20.78
CA GLU A 24 -13.79 8.16 20.39
C GLU A 24 -14.83 7.03 20.45
N LEU A 25 -14.40 5.77 20.26
CA LEU A 25 -15.24 4.59 20.45
C LEU A 25 -15.41 4.18 21.91
N GLY A 26 -14.70 4.85 22.85
CA GLY A 26 -14.65 4.47 24.26
C GLY A 26 -13.82 3.21 24.52
N GLU A 27 -12.85 2.93 23.64
CA GLU A 27 -12.01 1.73 23.73
C GLU A 27 -10.58 2.08 24.14
N PRO A 28 -9.87 1.19 24.86
CA PRO A 28 -8.50 1.45 25.32
C PRO A 28 -7.50 1.58 24.17
N ARG A 29 -6.50 2.47 24.31
CA ARG A 29 -5.44 2.71 23.31
C ARG A 29 -4.67 1.48 22.89
N TYR A 30 -4.41 0.52 23.78
CA TYR A 30 -3.67 -0.68 23.43
C TYR A 30 -4.37 -1.53 22.36
N ARG A 31 -5.71 -1.44 22.26
CA ARG A 31 -6.49 -2.13 21.21
C ARG A 31 -6.23 -1.51 19.81
N ALA A 32 -5.96 -0.22 19.73
CA ALA A 32 -5.56 0.42 18.51
C ALA A 32 -4.25 -0.16 17.97
N ARG A 33 -3.25 -0.37 18.85
CA ARG A 33 -1.98 -1.02 18.47
C ARG A 33 -2.18 -2.47 18.06
N GLN A 34 -3.06 -3.21 18.73
CA GLN A 34 -3.41 -4.58 18.33
C GLN A 34 -4.02 -4.63 16.94
N LEU A 35 -4.97 -3.73 16.64
CA LEU A 35 -5.57 -3.61 15.31
C LEU A 35 -4.54 -3.22 14.25
N PHE A 36 -3.75 -2.17 14.51
CA PHE A 36 -2.70 -1.70 13.61
C PHE A 36 -1.74 -2.83 13.21
N SER A 37 -1.21 -3.54 14.20
CA SER A 37 -0.29 -4.65 13.97
C SER A 37 -0.96 -5.82 13.23
N ALA A 38 -2.24 -6.10 13.48
CA ALA A 38 -2.99 -7.14 12.78
C ALA A 38 -3.26 -6.78 11.31
N MET A 39 -3.65 -5.53 11.03
CA MET A 39 -3.83 -5.04 9.66
C MET A 39 -2.54 -5.16 8.84
N HIS A 40 -1.40 -4.76 9.41
CA HIS A 40 -0.10 -4.84 8.74
C HIS A 40 0.40 -6.29 8.53
N ARG A 41 -0.19 -7.28 9.22
CA ARG A 41 0.04 -8.71 8.96
C ARG A 41 -0.96 -9.32 7.97
N GLY A 42 -1.81 -8.52 7.35
CA GLY A 42 -2.82 -9.00 6.41
C GLY A 42 -4.01 -9.72 7.08
N THR A 43 -4.21 -9.52 8.39
CA THR A 43 -5.32 -10.16 9.13
C THR A 43 -6.60 -9.36 8.92
N SER A 44 -7.69 -10.01 8.48
CA SER A 44 -9.00 -9.35 8.39
C SER A 44 -9.57 -9.05 9.78
N LEU A 45 -10.47 -8.05 9.88
CA LEU A 45 -11.07 -7.66 11.16
C LEU A 45 -11.76 -8.84 11.85
N GLU A 46 -12.43 -9.68 11.08
CA GLU A 46 -13.15 -10.87 11.57
C GLU A 46 -12.19 -11.88 12.20
N ALA A 47 -11.00 -12.05 11.59
CA ALA A 47 -10.00 -13.03 12.04
C ALA A 47 -9.22 -12.60 13.29
N ILE A 48 -9.31 -11.33 13.70
CA ILE A 48 -8.64 -10.85 14.92
C ILE A 48 -9.36 -11.41 16.15
N THR A 49 -8.68 -12.22 16.94
CA THR A 49 -9.27 -12.92 18.12
C THR A 49 -9.24 -12.10 19.39
N ASN A 50 -8.32 -11.15 19.54
CA ASN A 50 -8.12 -10.35 20.75
C ASN A 50 -8.92 -9.04 20.78
N ILE A 51 -9.80 -8.80 19.79
CA ILE A 51 -10.77 -7.70 19.77
C ILE A 51 -12.16 -8.31 19.89
N SER A 52 -12.96 -7.81 20.84
CA SER A 52 -14.31 -8.32 21.09
C SER A 52 -15.26 -8.08 19.91
N LYS A 53 -16.30 -8.91 19.77
CA LYS A 53 -17.33 -8.74 18.74
C LYS A 53 -17.99 -7.36 18.83
N ALA A 54 -18.31 -6.88 20.03
CA ALA A 54 -18.91 -5.55 20.23
C ALA A 54 -17.98 -4.42 19.75
N THR A 55 -16.66 -4.53 20.00
CA THR A 55 -15.68 -3.55 19.50
C THR A 55 -15.58 -3.59 17.96
N LYS A 56 -15.60 -4.79 17.37
CA LYS A 56 -15.60 -4.94 15.89
C LYS A 56 -16.84 -4.31 15.25
N GLU A 57 -18.02 -4.47 15.87
CA GLU A 57 -19.26 -3.84 15.42
C GLU A 57 -19.18 -2.30 15.47
N LYS A 58 -18.61 -1.73 16.54
CA LYS A 58 -18.34 -0.28 16.65
C LYS A 58 -17.40 0.20 15.55
N ILE A 59 -16.33 -0.55 15.26
CA ILE A 59 -15.37 -0.23 14.19
C ILE A 59 -16.07 -0.24 12.84
N THR A 60 -16.76 -1.34 12.48
CA THR A 60 -17.43 -1.49 11.17
C THR A 60 -18.54 -0.49 10.92
N ALA A 61 -19.14 0.06 11.98
CA ALA A 61 -20.13 1.13 11.86
C ALA A 61 -19.53 2.42 11.29
N ARG A 62 -18.28 2.79 11.65
CA ARG A 62 -17.65 4.07 11.36
C ARG A 62 -16.45 3.98 10.43
N ALA A 63 -15.85 2.81 10.28
CA ALA A 63 -14.59 2.62 9.57
C ALA A 63 -14.57 1.29 8.82
N TYR A 64 -13.56 1.15 7.96
CA TYR A 64 -13.24 -0.08 7.25
C TYR A 64 -11.72 -0.19 7.05
N TYR A 65 -11.26 -1.35 6.68
CA TYR A 65 -10.01 -1.58 5.99
C TYR A 65 -10.13 -2.83 5.11
N GLY A 66 -9.31 -2.88 4.10
CA GLY A 66 -9.27 -4.00 3.17
C GLY A 66 -7.96 -4.01 2.40
N PHE A 67 -7.73 -5.10 1.70
CA PHE A 67 -6.55 -5.28 0.87
C PHE A 67 -7.00 -5.47 -0.58
N PRO A 68 -6.17 -5.06 -1.56
CA PRO A 68 -6.49 -5.34 -2.95
C PRO A 68 -6.55 -6.86 -3.17
N SER A 69 -7.49 -7.30 -3.99
CA SER A 69 -7.61 -8.72 -4.35
C SER A 69 -6.63 -9.08 -5.46
N ILE A 70 -6.11 -10.30 -5.42
CA ILE A 70 -5.24 -10.82 -6.49
C ILE A 70 -6.15 -11.29 -7.64
N LYS A 71 -6.29 -10.46 -8.68
CA LYS A 71 -7.05 -10.80 -9.88
C LYS A 71 -6.30 -11.79 -10.78
N ARG A 72 -4.98 -11.64 -10.85
CA ARG A 72 -4.11 -12.53 -11.63
C ARG A 72 -2.72 -12.60 -11.02
N LYS A 73 -2.15 -13.80 -11.03
CA LYS A 73 -0.77 -14.08 -10.62
C LYS A 73 -0.06 -14.83 -11.74
N LEU A 74 1.11 -14.34 -12.13
CA LEU A 74 1.98 -14.98 -13.10
C LEU A 74 3.32 -15.25 -12.44
N VAL A 75 3.84 -16.45 -12.59
CA VAL A 75 5.15 -16.86 -12.04
C VAL A 75 6.06 -17.20 -13.20
N SER A 76 7.21 -16.58 -13.25
CA SER A 76 8.25 -16.87 -14.23
C SER A 76 8.89 -18.24 -13.92
N ALA A 77 8.96 -19.10 -14.93
CA ALA A 77 9.64 -20.41 -14.82
C ALA A 77 11.17 -20.27 -14.86
N ILE A 78 11.70 -19.10 -15.25
CA ILE A 78 13.14 -18.88 -15.45
C ILE A 78 13.81 -18.46 -14.13
N ASP A 79 13.21 -17.52 -13.41
CA ASP A 79 13.84 -16.85 -12.26
C ASP A 79 12.92 -16.74 -11.03
N GLY A 80 11.72 -17.30 -11.10
CA GLY A 80 10.74 -17.23 -10.01
C GLY A 80 10.16 -15.85 -9.76
N THR A 81 10.38 -14.86 -10.63
CA THR A 81 9.71 -13.55 -10.59
C THR A 81 8.20 -13.73 -10.61
N VAL A 82 7.49 -13.01 -9.72
CA VAL A 82 6.03 -13.07 -9.64
C VAL A 82 5.44 -11.74 -10.01
N LYS A 83 4.55 -11.73 -11.01
CA LYS A 83 3.78 -10.55 -11.38
C LYS A 83 2.34 -10.69 -10.89
N TYR A 84 1.90 -9.72 -10.11
CA TYR A 84 0.52 -9.60 -9.65
C TYR A 84 -0.24 -8.54 -10.45
N LEU A 85 -1.49 -8.84 -10.76
CA LEU A 85 -2.51 -7.86 -11.11
C LEU A 85 -3.45 -7.78 -9.91
N PHE A 86 -3.39 -6.68 -9.19
CA PHE A 86 -4.28 -6.41 -8.07
C PHE A 86 -5.51 -5.64 -8.53
N GLU A 87 -6.69 -6.04 -8.04
CA GLU A 87 -7.94 -5.33 -8.22
C GLU A 87 -8.26 -4.52 -6.96
N LEU A 88 -8.49 -3.23 -7.15
CA LEU A 88 -8.84 -2.26 -6.12
C LEU A 88 -10.36 -2.26 -5.86
N ALA A 89 -10.79 -1.64 -4.77
CA ALA A 89 -12.19 -1.62 -4.36
C ALA A 89 -13.14 -0.95 -5.38
N ASP A 90 -12.62 -0.08 -6.23
CA ASP A 90 -13.36 0.59 -7.30
C ASP A 90 -13.32 -0.16 -8.66
N GLY A 91 -12.73 -1.35 -8.69
CA GLY A 91 -12.60 -2.19 -9.88
C GLY A 91 -11.41 -1.84 -10.79
N ASN A 92 -10.67 -0.77 -10.48
CA ASN A 92 -9.42 -0.48 -11.16
C ASN A 92 -8.36 -1.54 -10.82
N CYS A 93 -7.38 -1.71 -11.71
CA CYS A 93 -6.32 -2.68 -11.52
C CYS A 93 -4.94 -2.00 -11.53
N VAL A 94 -4.04 -2.52 -10.70
CA VAL A 94 -2.63 -2.10 -10.68
C VAL A 94 -1.72 -3.32 -10.67
N GLU A 95 -0.50 -3.13 -11.14
CA GLU A 95 0.49 -4.21 -11.22
C GLU A 95 1.54 -4.09 -10.13
N SER A 96 1.99 -5.22 -9.61
CA SER A 96 3.17 -5.31 -8.75
C SER A 96 4.02 -6.49 -9.18
N VAL A 97 5.33 -6.38 -8.98
CA VAL A 97 6.29 -7.42 -9.35
C VAL A 97 7.18 -7.77 -8.17
N ILE A 98 7.25 -9.04 -7.84
CA ILE A 98 8.19 -9.60 -6.87
C ILE A 98 9.43 -10.10 -7.59
N MET A 99 10.58 -9.66 -7.13
CA MET A 99 11.90 -10.08 -7.59
C MET A 99 12.69 -10.63 -6.43
N ARG A 100 13.42 -11.73 -6.68
CA ARG A 100 14.26 -12.38 -5.67
C ARG A 100 15.73 -12.06 -5.92
N TYR A 101 16.40 -11.52 -4.91
CA TYR A 101 17.82 -11.20 -4.95
C TYR A 101 18.54 -11.89 -3.78
N GLU A 102 19.86 -12.00 -3.82
CA GLU A 102 20.66 -12.54 -2.73
C GLU A 102 20.45 -11.79 -1.39
N HIS A 103 20.19 -10.48 -1.48
CA HIS A 103 19.97 -9.61 -0.32
C HIS A 103 18.49 -9.50 0.10
N GLY A 104 17.60 -10.33 -0.44
CA GLY A 104 16.20 -10.43 -0.04
C GLY A 104 15.18 -10.23 -1.16
N ILE A 105 13.92 -10.26 -0.77
CA ILE A 105 12.78 -10.13 -1.68
C ILE A 105 12.44 -8.64 -1.85
N THR A 106 12.39 -8.20 -3.10
CA THR A 106 12.00 -6.85 -3.50
C THR A 106 10.62 -6.86 -4.16
N ILE A 107 9.75 -5.95 -3.75
CA ILE A 107 8.50 -5.69 -4.47
C ILE A 107 8.59 -4.37 -5.23
N CYS A 108 8.20 -4.39 -6.50
CA CYS A 108 7.92 -3.21 -7.29
C CYS A 108 6.43 -2.91 -7.19
N ILE A 109 6.04 -1.73 -6.68
CA ILE A 109 4.65 -1.33 -6.50
C ILE A 109 4.27 -0.16 -7.40
N SER A 110 2.97 -0.07 -7.72
CA SER A 110 2.35 1.04 -8.43
C SER A 110 1.94 2.15 -7.45
N SER A 111 1.97 3.41 -7.91
CA SER A 111 1.58 4.59 -7.11
C SER A 111 0.33 5.29 -7.61
N GLN A 112 -0.14 5.00 -8.82
CA GLN A 112 -1.33 5.58 -9.44
C GLN A 112 -2.06 4.54 -10.27
N VAL A 113 -3.31 4.80 -10.61
CA VAL A 113 -4.02 4.12 -11.69
C VAL A 113 -3.77 4.93 -12.96
N GLY A 114 -2.99 4.35 -13.89
CA GLY A 114 -2.46 5.07 -15.05
C GLY A 114 -1.37 6.10 -14.69
N CYS A 115 -0.87 6.84 -15.68
CA CYS A 115 0.20 7.83 -15.48
C CYS A 115 0.11 8.95 -16.50
N ARG A 116 0.30 10.20 -16.08
CA ARG A 116 0.26 11.37 -16.99
C ARG A 116 1.63 11.82 -17.48
N MET A 117 2.72 11.14 -17.12
CA MET A 117 4.09 11.63 -17.43
C MET A 117 4.49 11.51 -18.91
N GLY A 118 3.74 10.77 -19.74
CA GLY A 118 3.95 10.70 -21.18
C GLY A 118 5.31 10.14 -21.61
N CYS A 119 5.89 9.20 -20.86
CA CYS A 119 7.13 8.51 -21.21
C CYS A 119 6.92 7.69 -22.49
N ARG A 120 7.65 7.97 -23.57
CA ARG A 120 7.45 7.34 -24.89
C ARG A 120 7.55 5.80 -24.89
N PHE A 121 8.29 5.21 -23.96
CA PHE A 121 8.50 3.76 -23.85
C PHE A 121 7.58 3.07 -22.84
N CYS A 122 6.74 3.84 -22.12
CA CYS A 122 5.96 3.31 -21.00
C CYS A 122 4.49 3.15 -21.37
N ALA A 123 3.99 1.91 -21.31
CA ALA A 123 2.60 1.59 -21.59
C ALA A 123 1.62 2.24 -20.58
N SER A 124 2.07 2.51 -19.35
CA SER A 124 1.22 3.09 -18.30
C SER A 124 0.72 4.51 -18.60
N THR A 125 1.24 5.15 -19.67
CA THR A 125 0.85 6.52 -20.06
C THR A 125 -0.19 6.57 -21.17
N ILE A 126 -0.55 5.43 -21.78
CA ILE A 126 -1.42 5.36 -22.97
C ILE A 126 -2.80 5.95 -22.67
N ASP A 127 -3.40 5.53 -21.55
CA ASP A 127 -4.75 5.96 -21.14
C ASP A 127 -4.73 7.14 -20.15
N GLY A 128 -3.54 7.74 -19.92
CA GLY A 128 -3.36 8.81 -18.96
C GLY A 128 -3.49 8.36 -17.50
N ARG A 129 -3.65 9.35 -16.59
CA ARG A 129 -3.87 9.10 -15.17
C ARG A 129 -5.36 9.13 -14.84
N VAL A 130 -5.85 8.07 -14.24
CA VAL A 130 -7.22 8.00 -13.69
C VAL A 130 -7.26 8.65 -12.31
N ARG A 131 -6.43 8.14 -11.35
CA ARG A 131 -6.33 8.68 -9.99
C ARG A 131 -5.05 8.26 -9.28
N ASP A 132 -4.78 8.92 -8.18
CA ASP A 132 -3.75 8.53 -7.23
C ASP A 132 -4.21 7.33 -6.40
N LEU A 133 -3.25 6.51 -5.96
CA LEU A 133 -3.52 5.46 -4.97
C LEU A 133 -3.49 6.06 -3.57
N ALA A 134 -4.45 5.64 -2.74
CA ALA A 134 -4.48 5.95 -1.33
C ALA A 134 -3.32 5.24 -0.58
N PRO A 135 -2.92 5.72 0.62
CA PRO A 135 -1.90 5.05 1.42
C PRO A 135 -2.20 3.57 1.70
N SER A 136 -3.47 3.23 1.95
CA SER A 136 -3.94 1.85 2.13
C SER A 136 -3.74 0.98 0.89
N GLU A 137 -3.94 1.55 -0.31
CA GLU A 137 -3.77 0.82 -1.57
C GLU A 137 -2.28 0.59 -1.89
N LEU A 138 -1.41 1.56 -1.56
CA LEU A 138 0.04 1.40 -1.63
C LEU A 138 0.53 0.31 -0.68
N LEU A 139 0.13 0.40 0.59
CA LEU A 139 0.48 -0.55 1.63
C LEU A 139 -0.13 -1.94 1.37
N GLY A 140 -1.36 -1.96 0.88
CA GLY A 140 -2.11 -3.15 0.55
C GLY A 140 -1.43 -4.05 -0.48
N GLN A 141 -0.75 -3.47 -1.50
CA GLN A 141 0.03 -4.24 -2.47
C GLN A 141 1.14 -5.03 -1.77
N VAL A 142 1.85 -4.42 -0.82
CA VAL A 142 2.93 -5.07 -0.07
C VAL A 142 2.36 -6.16 0.85
N ILE A 143 1.29 -5.86 1.57
CA ILE A 143 0.64 -6.80 2.50
C ILE A 143 0.07 -8.00 1.75
N ALA A 144 -0.70 -7.77 0.67
CA ALA A 144 -1.32 -8.84 -0.11
C ALA A 144 -0.27 -9.76 -0.74
N ALA A 145 0.81 -9.19 -1.29
CA ALA A 145 1.92 -9.98 -1.82
C ALA A 145 2.66 -10.77 -0.73
N THR A 146 2.93 -10.17 0.44
CA THR A 146 3.55 -10.83 1.59
C THR A 146 2.70 -12.01 2.07
N THR A 147 1.39 -11.82 2.16
CA THR A 147 0.43 -12.86 2.60
C THR A 147 0.37 -14.01 1.61
N ASP A 148 0.32 -13.73 0.30
CA ASP A 148 0.25 -14.76 -0.74
C ASP A 148 1.57 -15.54 -0.90
N LEU A 149 2.71 -14.88 -0.72
CA LEU A 149 4.02 -15.53 -0.77
C LEU A 149 4.32 -16.36 0.49
N GLY A 150 3.77 -15.98 1.63
CA GLY A 150 4.18 -16.52 2.94
C GLY A 150 5.61 -16.15 3.34
N GLU A 151 6.22 -15.18 2.67
CA GLU A 151 7.61 -14.76 2.87
C GLU A 151 7.69 -13.25 3.11
N ARG A 152 8.66 -12.83 3.93
CA ARG A 152 8.87 -11.41 4.23
C ARG A 152 9.46 -10.66 3.04
N ILE A 153 8.80 -9.61 2.59
CA ILE A 153 9.36 -8.63 1.65
C ILE A 153 10.31 -7.72 2.42
N SER A 154 11.55 -7.57 1.91
CA SER A 154 12.62 -6.78 2.55
C SER A 154 12.78 -5.41 1.93
N ASN A 155 12.52 -5.27 0.63
CA ASN A 155 12.79 -4.05 -0.13
C ASN A 155 11.58 -3.68 -0.98
N ILE A 156 11.40 -2.36 -1.21
CA ILE A 156 10.33 -1.81 -2.04
C ILE A 156 10.95 -0.89 -3.08
N VAL A 157 10.51 -1.02 -4.32
CA VAL A 157 10.78 -0.03 -5.37
C VAL A 157 9.46 0.52 -5.89
N MET A 158 9.33 1.84 -5.94
CA MET A 158 8.15 2.54 -6.45
C MET A 158 8.38 2.91 -7.91
N MET A 159 8.45 1.88 -8.77
CA MET A 159 8.74 1.99 -10.22
C MET A 159 7.69 1.25 -11.06
N GLY A 160 6.51 1.00 -10.49
CA GLY A 160 5.35 0.44 -11.19
C GLY A 160 4.57 1.49 -11.96
N ILE A 161 3.26 1.35 -12.03
CA ILE A 161 2.37 2.30 -12.69
C ILE A 161 2.29 3.59 -11.86
N GLY A 162 2.47 4.74 -12.52
CA GLY A 162 2.36 6.07 -11.90
C GLY A 162 3.71 6.74 -11.64
N GLU A 163 3.63 8.00 -11.21
CA GLU A 163 4.75 8.83 -10.74
C GLU A 163 4.58 9.06 -9.24
N PRO A 164 5.43 8.48 -8.37
CA PRO A 164 5.25 8.60 -6.92
C PRO A 164 5.23 10.03 -6.41
N LEU A 165 6.06 10.92 -6.97
CA LEU A 165 6.12 12.32 -6.55
C LEU A 165 4.94 13.17 -7.06
N ASP A 166 4.12 12.62 -7.95
CA ASP A 166 2.85 13.22 -8.35
C ASP A 166 1.72 12.86 -7.37
N ASN A 167 1.90 11.77 -6.62
CA ASN A 167 1.06 11.31 -5.51
C ASN A 167 1.74 11.54 -4.13
N TYR A 168 2.35 12.70 -3.94
CA TYR A 168 3.32 12.97 -2.88
C TYR A 168 2.80 12.69 -1.46
N ASP A 169 1.65 13.27 -1.07
CA ASP A 169 1.14 13.18 0.30
C ASP A 169 0.79 11.74 0.70
N ASN A 170 0.17 10.99 -0.21
CA ASN A 170 -0.15 9.58 0.00
C ASN A 170 1.11 8.71 0.09
N VAL A 171 2.12 9.00 -0.74
CA VAL A 171 3.41 8.30 -0.71
C VAL A 171 4.14 8.57 0.60
N ILE A 172 4.16 9.82 1.09
CA ILE A 172 4.79 10.14 2.39
C ILE A 172 4.06 9.41 3.53
N THR A 173 2.74 9.38 3.52
CA THR A 173 1.96 8.63 4.51
C THR A 173 2.27 7.12 4.43
N PHE A 174 2.29 6.54 3.22
CA PHE A 174 2.70 5.16 3.00
C PHE A 174 4.10 4.85 3.56
N LEU A 175 5.08 5.73 3.32
CA LEU A 175 6.46 5.54 3.83
C LEU A 175 6.49 5.48 5.37
N ARG A 176 5.70 6.30 6.05
CA ARG A 176 5.57 6.26 7.53
C ARG A 176 4.91 4.98 8.01
N LEU A 177 3.85 4.54 7.32
CA LEU A 177 3.12 3.31 7.66
C LEU A 177 3.98 2.06 7.47
N VAL A 178 4.63 1.92 6.32
CA VAL A 178 5.44 0.73 5.99
C VAL A 178 6.69 0.61 6.86
N GLY A 179 7.27 1.75 7.28
CA GLY A 179 8.43 1.81 8.17
C GLY A 179 8.10 1.64 9.65
N HIS A 180 6.83 1.65 10.05
CA HIS A 180 6.45 1.62 11.46
C HIS A 180 6.86 0.30 12.14
N PRO A 181 7.50 0.33 13.33
CA PRO A 181 8.03 -0.88 13.99
C PRO A 181 6.95 -1.89 14.40
N ASP A 182 5.73 -1.45 14.71
CA ASP A 182 4.59 -2.34 15.01
C ASP A 182 3.88 -2.84 13.72
N GLY A 183 4.34 -2.41 12.54
CA GLY A 183 3.82 -2.79 11.21
C GLY A 183 4.77 -3.70 10.44
N LEU A 184 4.95 -3.44 9.14
CA LEU A 184 5.85 -4.20 8.27
C LEU A 184 7.33 -3.98 8.60
N ASN A 185 7.66 -2.86 9.21
CA ASN A 185 9.02 -2.49 9.64
C ASN A 185 10.05 -2.57 8.50
N ILE A 186 9.70 -2.00 7.34
CA ILE A 186 10.61 -1.85 6.21
C ILE A 186 11.18 -0.43 6.26
N GLY A 187 12.43 -0.29 6.69
CA GLY A 187 13.08 1.01 6.87
C GLY A 187 13.35 1.73 5.55
N TYR A 188 13.46 3.05 5.58
CA TYR A 188 13.60 3.91 4.39
C TYR A 188 14.80 3.56 3.50
N ARG A 189 15.88 3.00 4.06
CA ARG A 189 17.05 2.53 3.29
C ARG A 189 16.75 1.34 2.36
N HIS A 190 15.63 0.68 2.59
CA HIS A 190 15.13 -0.44 1.80
C HIS A 190 14.04 -0.03 0.80
N ILE A 191 13.83 1.28 0.62
CA ILE A 191 12.80 1.81 -0.28
C ILE A 191 13.45 2.72 -1.31
N SER A 192 13.25 2.40 -2.59
CA SER A 192 13.71 3.22 -3.71
C SER A 192 12.53 3.88 -4.40
N LEU A 193 12.60 5.20 -4.52
CA LEU A 193 11.66 6.02 -5.29
C LEU A 193 12.30 6.39 -6.62
N SER A 194 11.59 6.13 -7.72
CA SER A 194 11.93 6.72 -9.00
C SER A 194 11.32 8.12 -9.10
N ASP A 195 12.10 9.08 -9.59
CA ASP A 195 11.62 10.42 -9.85
C ASP A 195 12.01 10.86 -11.26
N ARG A 196 11.01 11.10 -12.10
CA ARG A 196 11.23 11.63 -13.43
C ARG A 196 11.45 13.14 -13.43
N LYS A 197 10.93 13.88 -12.45
CA LYS A 197 11.07 15.34 -12.40
C LYS A 197 12.50 15.78 -12.07
N SER A 198 13.17 15.10 -11.13
CA SER A 198 14.55 15.43 -10.73
C SER A 198 15.58 14.95 -11.74
N THR A 199 15.33 13.86 -12.47
CA THR A 199 16.24 13.36 -13.52
C THR A 199 16.40 14.32 -14.68
N ARG A 200 15.45 15.23 -14.93
CA ARG A 200 15.59 16.30 -15.93
C ARG A 200 16.59 17.38 -15.53
N LEU A 201 16.84 17.60 -14.25
CA LEU A 201 17.82 18.58 -13.75
C LEU A 201 19.26 18.05 -13.83
N ASN A 202 19.46 16.72 -13.77
CA ASN A 202 20.78 16.11 -13.84
C ASN A 202 21.28 15.80 -15.27
N SER A 203 20.41 15.78 -16.27
CA SER A 203 20.81 15.53 -17.67
C SER A 203 21.40 16.75 -18.38
N SER A 204 21.42 17.94 -17.76
CA SER A 204 21.97 19.16 -18.32
C SER A 204 23.45 19.42 -17.93
N HIS A 205 24.11 18.48 -17.22
CA HIS A 205 25.49 18.65 -16.79
C HIS A 205 26.53 17.77 -17.51
N HIS A 206 26.17 17.13 -18.63
CA HIS A 206 27.12 16.46 -19.51
C HIS A 206 26.92 16.94 -20.96
N ALA A 207 27.42 18.13 -21.24
CA ALA A 207 27.76 18.62 -22.57
C ALA A 207 29.18 19.20 -22.48
#